data_24be56c911c84764457e18284d1c62ae
#
_entry.id   24be56c911c84764457e18284d1c62ae
#
_cell.length_a   1.000
_cell.length_b   1.000
_cell.length_c   1.000
_cell.angle_alpha   90.00
_cell.angle_beta   90.00
_cell.angle_gamma   90.00
#
_symmetry.space_group_name_H-M   'P 1'
#
loop_
_entity.id
_entity.type
_entity.pdbx_description
1 polymer ?
#
loop_
_entity_poly.entity_id
_entity_poly.type
_entity_poly.pdbx_seq_one_letter_code
_entity_poly.pdbx_strand_id
1 'polypeptide(L)'
;MNTNSAQATIREFAYMPDAQRMPGGKPLDHDGVTFSPFHMDHCFNYLRQAIECFADSTVEWAKIDERGQRQGIQGWGIPHYECRDRDTLEAFALTHHNV
;
A
#
# COMPACT_ATOMS: atom_id res chain seq x y z
N MET A 1 2.85 -13.59 2.30
CA MET A 1 2.73 -12.11 2.13
C MET A 1 1.34 -11.68 2.53
N ASN A 2 1.23 -10.54 3.18
CA ASN A 2 -0.06 -9.92 3.48
C ASN A 2 -0.14 -8.54 2.79
N THR A 3 -1.30 -7.87 2.88
CA THR A 3 -1.53 -6.58 2.22
C THR A 3 -0.55 -5.49 2.69
N ASN A 4 -0.20 -5.47 3.98
CA ASN A 4 0.78 -4.51 4.50
C ASN A 4 2.17 -4.74 3.92
N SER A 5 2.62 -5.99 3.85
CA SER A 5 3.89 -6.36 3.20
C SER A 5 3.90 -5.98 1.73
N ALA A 6 2.83 -6.27 1.00
CA ALA A 6 2.71 -5.92 -0.42
C ALA A 6 2.80 -4.40 -0.63
N GLN A 7 2.10 -3.62 0.18
CA GLN A 7 2.13 -2.16 0.12
C GLN A 7 3.53 -1.62 0.43
N ALA A 8 4.19 -2.14 1.48
CA ALA A 8 5.54 -1.72 1.85
C ALA A 8 6.55 -2.01 0.74
N THR A 9 6.49 -3.18 0.13
CA THR A 9 7.37 -3.58 -0.98
C THR A 9 7.21 -2.64 -2.19
N ILE A 10 5.98 -2.34 -2.59
CA ILE A 10 5.71 -1.41 -3.69
C ILE A 10 6.22 -0.02 -3.36
N ARG A 11 6.01 0.46 -2.13
CA ARG A 11 6.47 1.76 -1.69
C ARG A 11 8.00 1.87 -1.71
N GLU A 12 8.70 0.87 -1.22
CA GLU A 12 10.17 0.82 -1.27
C GLU A 12 10.67 0.89 -2.70
N PHE A 13 10.08 0.11 -3.60
CA PHE A 13 10.43 0.13 -5.01
C PHE A 13 10.18 1.49 -5.65
N ALA A 14 9.04 2.13 -5.35
CA ALA A 14 8.67 3.43 -5.92
C ALA A 14 9.64 4.56 -5.52
N TYR A 15 10.15 4.52 -4.30
CA TYR A 15 11.09 5.53 -3.78
C TYR A 15 12.56 5.16 -3.94
N MET A 16 12.84 4.03 -4.55
CA MET A 16 14.20 3.58 -4.80
C MET A 16 14.90 4.47 -5.82
N PRO A 17 16.18 4.85 -5.61
CA PRO A 17 16.96 5.56 -6.63
C PRO A 17 17.05 4.80 -7.94
N ASP A 18 16.99 5.50 -9.06
CA ASP A 18 17.00 4.89 -10.40
C ASP A 18 18.18 3.94 -10.62
N ALA A 19 19.35 4.27 -10.09
CA ALA A 19 20.54 3.41 -10.17
C ALA A 19 20.32 2.02 -9.54
N GLN A 20 19.46 1.91 -8.55
CA GLN A 20 19.15 0.65 -7.87
C GLN A 20 18.04 -0.14 -8.58
N ARG A 21 17.26 0.52 -9.46
CA ARG A 21 16.22 -0.14 -10.26
C ARG A 21 16.74 -0.78 -11.53
N MET A 22 17.99 -0.50 -11.90
CA MET A 22 18.55 -0.99 -13.16
C MET A 22 18.84 -2.49 -13.12
N PRO A 23 18.74 -3.19 -14.29
CA PRO A 23 19.16 -4.58 -14.40
C PRO A 23 20.63 -4.70 -13.98
N GLY A 24 20.92 -5.47 -12.95
CA GLY A 24 22.29 -5.63 -12.42
C GLY A 24 22.50 -5.00 -11.05
N GLY A 25 21.79 -3.93 -10.68
CA GLY A 25 21.58 -3.59 -9.28
C GLY A 25 20.51 -4.54 -8.77
N LYS A 26 20.80 -5.34 -7.77
CA LYS A 26 19.82 -6.30 -7.20
C LYS A 26 19.43 -5.85 -5.79
N PRO A 27 18.68 -4.73 -5.66
CA PRO A 27 18.25 -4.30 -4.35
C PRO A 27 17.30 -5.34 -3.77
N LEU A 28 17.41 -5.54 -2.47
CA LEU A 28 16.50 -6.40 -1.72
C LEU A 28 15.39 -5.53 -1.12
N ASP A 29 14.19 -6.09 -1.05
CA ASP A 29 13.10 -5.48 -0.31
C ASP A 29 13.27 -5.70 1.21
N HIS A 30 12.32 -5.22 2.01
CA HIS A 30 12.35 -5.36 3.46
C HIS A 30 12.31 -6.82 3.94
N ASP A 31 11.86 -7.75 3.10
CA ASP A 31 11.86 -9.20 3.39
C ASP A 31 13.14 -9.89 2.90
N GLY A 32 14.09 -9.15 2.33
CA GLY A 32 15.32 -9.70 1.79
C GLY A 32 15.17 -10.37 0.42
N VAL A 33 14.07 -10.11 -0.28
CA VAL A 33 13.78 -10.65 -1.60
C VAL A 33 14.22 -9.65 -2.67
N THR A 34 14.85 -10.13 -3.74
CA THR A 34 15.23 -9.28 -4.87
C THR A 34 14.00 -8.71 -5.57
N PHE A 35 13.99 -7.40 -5.77
CA PHE A 35 12.96 -6.77 -6.60
C PHE A 35 12.99 -7.32 -8.02
N SER A 36 11.87 -7.80 -8.48
CA SER A 36 11.69 -8.33 -9.84
C SER A 36 10.31 -7.96 -10.35
N PRO A 37 10.09 -7.92 -11.68
CA PRO A 37 8.74 -7.70 -12.21
C PRO A 37 7.73 -8.70 -11.68
N PHE A 38 8.08 -9.95 -11.55
CA PHE A 38 7.21 -10.99 -11.01
C PHE A 38 6.81 -10.69 -9.55
N HIS A 39 7.78 -10.29 -8.72
CA HIS A 39 7.50 -9.96 -7.32
C HIS A 39 6.59 -8.73 -7.21
N MET A 40 6.83 -7.71 -8.02
CA MET A 40 5.97 -6.51 -8.04
C MET A 40 4.55 -6.84 -8.51
N ASP A 41 4.41 -7.64 -9.56
CA ASP A 41 3.10 -8.09 -10.04
C ASP A 41 2.34 -8.87 -8.96
N HIS A 42 3.02 -9.71 -8.22
CA HIS A 42 2.46 -10.44 -7.08
C HIS A 42 1.94 -9.48 -6.00
N CYS A 43 2.72 -8.45 -5.65
CA CYS A 43 2.30 -7.43 -4.68
C CYS A 43 1.07 -6.66 -5.17
N PHE A 44 1.05 -6.24 -6.42
CA PHE A 44 -0.11 -5.57 -7.02
C PHE A 44 -1.35 -6.45 -7.02
N ASN A 45 -1.20 -7.72 -7.35
CA ASN A 45 -2.32 -8.66 -7.32
C ASN A 45 -2.91 -8.84 -5.93
N TYR A 46 -2.07 -8.90 -4.91
CA TYR A 46 -2.53 -8.94 -3.51
C TYR A 46 -3.36 -7.72 -3.14
N LEU A 47 -2.86 -6.52 -3.48
CA LEU A 47 -3.56 -5.27 -3.19
C LEU A 47 -4.88 -5.19 -3.97
N ARG A 48 -4.88 -5.57 -5.23
CA ARG A 48 -6.09 -5.59 -6.06
C ARG A 48 -7.17 -6.47 -5.45
N GLN A 49 -6.80 -7.70 -5.08
CA GLN A 49 -7.75 -8.64 -4.46
C GLN A 49 -8.28 -8.12 -3.12
N ALA A 50 -7.43 -7.51 -2.30
CA ALA A 50 -7.84 -6.94 -1.03
C ALA A 50 -8.83 -5.79 -1.23
N ILE A 51 -8.56 -4.89 -2.17
CA ILE A 51 -9.45 -3.77 -2.51
C ILE A 51 -10.81 -4.29 -3.00
N GLU A 52 -10.82 -5.25 -3.90
CA GLU A 52 -12.05 -5.84 -4.43
C GLU A 52 -12.86 -6.55 -3.34
N CYS A 53 -12.17 -7.29 -2.46
CA CYS A 53 -12.82 -8.07 -1.41
C CYS A 53 -13.46 -7.19 -0.33
N PHE A 54 -12.76 -6.16 0.11
CA PHE A 54 -13.25 -5.28 1.17
C PHE A 54 -14.14 -4.16 0.64
N ALA A 55 -14.01 -3.81 -0.63
CA ALA A 55 -14.88 -2.86 -1.33
C ALA A 55 -15.18 -1.60 -0.52
N ASP A 56 -14.14 -0.97 0.04
CA ASP A 56 -14.29 0.26 0.80
C ASP A 56 -14.87 1.35 -0.10
N SER A 57 -16.07 1.80 0.24
CA SER A 57 -16.83 2.80 -0.52
C SER A 57 -16.56 4.24 -0.06
N THR A 58 -15.54 4.46 0.77
CA THR A 58 -15.18 5.80 1.22
C THR A 58 -14.88 6.70 0.04
N VAL A 59 -15.55 7.86 -0.01
CA VAL A 59 -15.43 8.82 -1.09
C VAL A 59 -14.75 10.08 -0.58
N GLU A 60 -13.80 10.60 -1.34
CA GLU A 60 -13.17 11.87 -1.05
C GLU A 60 -14.14 13.02 -1.32
N TRP A 61 -14.16 13.98 -0.42
CA TRP A 61 -14.98 15.18 -0.62
C TRP A 61 -14.19 16.33 -1.25
N ALA A 62 -14.92 17.29 -1.78
CA ALA A 62 -14.33 18.47 -2.37
C ALA A 62 -13.70 19.37 -1.30
N LYS A 63 -12.52 19.87 -1.59
CA LYS A 63 -11.91 20.95 -0.81
C LYS A 63 -12.56 22.26 -1.25
N ILE A 64 -13.13 22.98 -0.30
CA ILE A 64 -13.86 24.24 -0.55
C ILE A 64 -13.06 25.39 0.04
N ASP A 65 -12.87 26.46 -0.73
CA ASP A 65 -12.19 27.67 -0.28
C ASP A 65 -13.11 28.61 0.52
N GLU A 66 -12.55 29.73 0.99
CA GLU A 66 -13.28 30.73 1.76
C GLU A 66 -14.45 31.39 0.99
N ARG A 67 -14.43 31.31 -0.34
CA ARG A 67 -15.47 31.81 -1.22
C ARG A 67 -16.55 30.78 -1.54
N GLY A 68 -16.43 29.56 -0.98
CA GLY A 68 -17.33 28.47 -1.27
C GLY A 68 -17.08 27.78 -2.61
N GLN A 69 -15.92 28.05 -3.24
CA GLN A 69 -15.58 27.45 -4.54
C GLN A 69 -14.75 26.18 -4.38
N ARG A 70 -14.98 25.22 -5.24
CA ARG A 70 -14.26 23.95 -5.25
C ARG A 70 -12.82 24.14 -5.74
N GLN A 71 -11.85 23.69 -4.93
CA GLN A 71 -10.41 23.74 -5.20
C GLN A 71 -9.78 22.35 -5.42
N GLY A 72 -10.54 21.38 -5.86
CA GLY A 72 -10.09 20.02 -6.04
C GLY A 72 -10.66 19.07 -4.99
N ILE A 73 -9.91 18.04 -4.65
CA ILE A 73 -10.34 17.02 -3.67
C ILE A 73 -9.48 17.07 -2.41
N GLN A 74 -10.05 16.68 -1.29
CA GLN A 74 -9.34 16.45 -0.05
C GLN A 74 -8.74 15.05 -0.09
N GLY A 75 -7.44 14.95 -0.44
CA GLY A 75 -6.74 13.67 -0.63
C GLY A 75 -6.13 13.08 0.63
N TRP A 76 -6.19 13.78 1.77
CA TRP A 76 -5.58 13.35 3.02
C TRP A 76 -6.55 13.45 4.18
N GLY A 77 -6.43 12.49 5.09
CA GLY A 77 -7.21 12.53 6.33
C GLY A 77 -8.68 12.20 6.18
N ILE A 78 -9.07 11.58 5.07
CA ILE A 78 -10.42 11.08 4.89
C ILE A 78 -10.65 9.91 5.86
N PRO A 79 -11.63 9.99 6.77
CA PRO A 79 -11.86 8.92 7.71
C PRO A 79 -12.51 7.70 7.05
N HIS A 80 -12.07 6.53 7.47
CA HIS A 80 -12.66 5.24 7.12
C HIS A 80 -13.28 4.63 8.37
N TYR A 81 -14.56 4.35 8.35
CA TYR A 81 -15.31 3.99 9.55
C TYR A 81 -15.48 2.48 9.76
N GLU A 82 -15.29 1.69 8.72
CA GLU A 82 -15.52 0.24 8.74
C GLU A 82 -14.22 -0.54 8.58
N CYS A 83 -13.16 -0.10 9.24
CA CYS A 83 -11.87 -0.77 9.18
C CYS A 83 -11.79 -1.92 10.18
N ARG A 84 -11.03 -2.96 9.81
CA ARG A 84 -10.59 -3.98 10.75
C ARG A 84 -9.52 -3.41 11.67
N ASP A 85 -9.40 -3.96 12.86
CA ASP A 85 -8.33 -3.59 13.79
C ASP A 85 -6.97 -4.02 13.23
N ARG A 86 -6.23 -3.06 12.74
CA ARG A 86 -4.92 -3.26 12.16
C ARG A 86 -3.91 -3.80 13.16
N ASP A 87 -3.89 -3.25 14.36
CA ASP A 87 -2.90 -3.59 15.38
C ASP A 87 -3.06 -5.04 15.83
N THR A 88 -4.29 -5.50 15.99
CA THR A 88 -4.58 -6.92 16.29
C THR A 88 -4.13 -7.83 15.16
N LEU A 89 -4.38 -7.47 13.90
CA LEU A 89 -3.95 -8.26 12.75
C LEU A 89 -2.43 -8.30 12.61
N GLU A 90 -1.76 -7.18 12.85
CA GLU A 90 -0.31 -7.10 12.81
C GLU A 90 0.33 -7.95 13.91
N ALA A 91 -0.16 -7.87 15.14
CA ALA A 91 0.30 -8.70 16.25
C ALA A 91 0.12 -10.20 15.95
N PHE A 92 -1.00 -10.58 15.36
CA PHE A 92 -1.22 -11.96 14.93
C PHE A 92 -0.21 -12.40 13.88
N ALA A 93 0.01 -11.57 12.86
CA ALA A 93 0.96 -11.87 11.79
C ALA A 93 2.39 -12.05 12.33
N LEU A 94 2.83 -11.19 13.25
CA LEU A 94 4.15 -11.28 13.87
C LEU A 94 4.36 -12.56 14.68
N THR A 95 3.32 -13.08 15.31
CA THR A 95 3.38 -14.33 16.07
C THR A 95 3.22 -15.59 15.21
N HIS A 96 2.71 -15.46 14.00
CA HIS A 96 2.39 -16.60 13.11
C HIS A 96 3.09 -16.47 11.74
N HIS A 97 4.19 -15.75 11.66
CA HIS A 97 4.88 -15.45 10.39
C HIS A 97 5.51 -16.67 9.70
N ASN A 98 5.62 -17.77 10.37
CA ASN A 98 6.17 -19.03 9.82
C ASN A 98 5.10 -19.99 9.26
N VAL A 99 3.90 -19.51 9.20
CA VAL A 99 2.78 -20.33 8.70
C VAL A 99 2.58 -20.09 7.20
#